data_539f8b4a3c5fc9277abef5456dc7204b
#
_entry.id   539f8b4a3c5fc9277abef5456dc7204b
#
_cell.length_a   1.000
_cell.length_b   1.000
_cell.length_c   1.000
_cell.angle_alpha   90.00
_cell.angle_beta   90.00
_cell.angle_gamma   90.00
#
_symmetry.space_group_name_H-M   'P 1'
#
loop_
_entity.id
_entity.type
_entity.pdbx_description
1 polymer ?
#
loop_
_entity_poly.entity_id
_entity_poly.type
_entity_poly.pdbx_seq_one_letter_code
_entity_poly.pdbx_strand_id
1 'polypeptide(L)'
;LQVDASAYAGDVVRMLAWAELNPIAQIFDFRPGPLLQPTLAIRIRIEQATPIRVAVQTRDGLWHVGSTQIDAAGGGCTAPSVVRAQAGWEERLGQVQGQRFAQAEGSRLRLQVAHPMDNGLVGGIPEFFLNQAQLRDRSGNTLASLELFPAVSENPTISLDVKGNVETELWLRDNNGNEFKAEL
;
A
#
# COMPACT_ATOMS: atom_id res chain seq x y z
N LEU A 1 -4.96 -5.70 5.80
CA LEU A 1 -6.13 -5.31 5.02
C LEU A 1 -6.03 -5.90 3.62
N GLN A 2 -7.04 -6.63 3.21
CA GLN A 2 -7.22 -7.09 1.84
C GLN A 2 -8.51 -6.50 1.30
N VAL A 3 -8.42 -5.90 0.12
CA VAL A 3 -9.56 -5.34 -0.61
C VAL A 3 -9.71 -6.11 -1.91
N ASP A 4 -10.93 -6.52 -2.20
CA ASP A 4 -11.30 -7.18 -3.44
C ASP A 4 -12.55 -6.49 -4.00
N ALA A 5 -12.37 -5.76 -5.09
CA ALA A 5 -13.43 -5.11 -5.85
C ALA A 5 -13.62 -5.76 -7.23
N SER A 6 -13.27 -7.05 -7.38
CA SER A 6 -13.37 -7.79 -8.65
C SER A 6 -14.80 -7.87 -9.20
N ALA A 7 -15.82 -7.74 -8.34
CA ALA A 7 -17.22 -7.61 -8.77
C ALA A 7 -17.45 -6.39 -9.68
N TYR A 8 -16.58 -5.39 -9.65
CA TYR A 8 -16.59 -4.19 -10.48
C TYR A 8 -15.41 -4.15 -11.48
N ALA A 9 -14.79 -5.31 -11.75
CA ALA A 9 -13.62 -5.40 -12.62
C ALA A 9 -13.87 -4.77 -13.99
N GLY A 10 -12.93 -3.95 -14.44
CA GLY A 10 -13.03 -3.18 -15.69
C GLY A 10 -13.61 -1.78 -15.52
N ASP A 11 -14.34 -1.50 -14.44
CA ASP A 11 -14.98 -0.20 -14.18
C ASP A 11 -14.34 0.57 -13.04
N VAL A 12 -13.54 -0.07 -12.18
CA VAL A 12 -12.88 0.59 -11.04
C VAL A 12 -11.83 1.58 -11.55
N VAL A 13 -11.95 2.82 -11.08
CA VAL A 13 -10.99 3.90 -11.39
C VAL A 13 -10.22 4.38 -10.17
N ARG A 14 -10.75 4.15 -8.96
CA ARG A 14 -10.11 4.56 -7.70
C ARG A 14 -10.61 3.73 -6.52
N MET A 15 -9.72 3.46 -5.59
CA MET A 15 -10.05 2.80 -4.32
C MET A 15 -9.40 3.58 -3.18
N LEU A 16 -10.20 3.96 -2.18
CA LEU A 16 -9.75 4.64 -0.96
C LEU A 16 -9.97 3.73 0.24
N ALA A 17 -9.04 3.75 1.20
CA ALA A 17 -9.23 3.05 2.47
C ALA A 17 -8.88 3.94 3.65
N TRP A 18 -9.66 3.79 4.74
CA TRP A 18 -9.41 4.49 5.99
C TRP A 18 -9.89 3.68 7.20
N ALA A 19 -9.26 3.94 8.36
CA ALA A 19 -9.62 3.42 9.67
C ALA A 19 -10.19 4.58 10.50
N GLU A 20 -11.50 4.58 10.79
CA GLU A 20 -12.21 5.75 11.30
C GLU A 20 -11.65 6.31 12.61
N LEU A 21 -11.27 5.42 13.53
CA LEU A 21 -10.83 5.80 14.88
C LEU A 21 -9.31 5.76 15.06
N ASN A 22 -8.55 5.50 13.98
CA ASN A 22 -7.09 5.60 14.04
C ASN A 22 -6.66 7.07 14.14
N PRO A 23 -5.57 7.39 14.86
CA PRO A 23 -4.99 8.74 14.88
C PRO A 23 -4.68 9.28 13.49
N ILE A 24 -4.22 8.39 12.60
CA ILE A 24 -4.06 8.65 11.17
C ILE A 24 -5.06 7.76 10.46
N ALA A 25 -6.17 8.36 10.02
CA ALA A 25 -7.28 7.60 9.46
C ALA A 25 -6.98 7.05 8.07
N GLN A 26 -6.40 7.84 7.17
CA GLN A 26 -6.14 7.44 5.78
C GLN A 26 -5.10 6.33 5.70
N ILE A 27 -5.36 5.34 4.85
CA ILE A 27 -4.50 4.18 4.64
C ILE A 27 -3.87 4.25 3.26
N PHE A 28 -4.69 4.35 2.22
CA PHE A 28 -4.23 4.46 0.84
C PHE A 28 -5.26 5.12 -0.10
N ASP A 29 -4.75 5.61 -1.24
CA ASP A 29 -5.50 5.97 -2.45
C ASP A 29 -4.89 5.20 -3.62
N PHE A 30 -5.62 4.24 -4.17
CA PHE A 30 -5.18 3.34 -5.22
C PHE A 30 -5.94 3.59 -6.52
N ARG A 31 -5.20 3.75 -7.62
CA ARG A 31 -5.76 3.87 -8.97
C ARG A 31 -5.23 2.74 -9.84
N PRO A 32 -6.01 1.66 -10.00
CA PRO A 32 -5.64 0.58 -10.91
C PRO A 32 -5.78 1.03 -12.36
N GLY A 33 -4.79 0.72 -13.17
CA GLY A 33 -4.90 0.83 -14.62
C GLY A 33 -5.53 -0.42 -15.24
N PRO A 34 -5.71 -0.44 -16.56
CA PRO A 34 -6.43 -1.51 -17.26
C PRO A 34 -5.86 -2.92 -17.09
N LEU A 35 -4.54 -3.00 -16.86
CA LEU A 35 -3.83 -4.27 -16.67
C LEU A 35 -3.81 -4.76 -15.21
N LEU A 36 -4.42 -4.02 -14.28
CA LEU A 36 -4.54 -4.45 -12.89
C LEU A 36 -5.94 -5.00 -12.62
N GLN A 37 -6.02 -6.03 -11.78
CA GLN A 37 -7.26 -6.35 -11.10
C GLN A 37 -7.50 -5.32 -9.99
N PRO A 38 -8.75 -4.96 -9.69
CA PRO A 38 -9.05 -4.03 -8.60
C PRO A 38 -8.97 -4.74 -7.23
N THR A 39 -7.80 -5.33 -6.96
CA THR A 39 -7.46 -6.03 -5.72
C THR A 39 -6.20 -5.42 -5.14
N LEU A 40 -6.16 -5.24 -3.83
CA LEU A 40 -5.00 -4.75 -3.11
C LEU A 40 -4.94 -5.40 -1.73
N ALA A 41 -3.79 -5.96 -1.36
CA ALA A 41 -3.54 -6.32 0.03
C ALA A 41 -2.35 -5.51 0.58
N ILE A 42 -2.49 -4.98 1.80
CA ILE A 42 -1.49 -4.14 2.44
C ILE A 42 -1.51 -4.32 3.96
N ARG A 43 -0.34 -4.26 4.61
CA ARG A 43 -0.22 -4.26 6.07
C ARG A 43 -0.46 -2.87 6.63
N ILE A 44 -1.26 -2.79 7.68
CA ILE A 44 -1.64 -1.52 8.32
C ILE A 44 -1.39 -1.59 9.81
N ARG A 45 -1.28 -0.41 10.44
CA ARG A 45 -1.24 -0.22 11.89
C ARG A 45 -2.63 0.17 12.38
N ILE A 46 -3.07 -0.44 13.47
CA ILE A 46 -4.34 -0.13 14.12
C ILE A 46 -4.06 0.19 15.58
N GLU A 47 -4.51 1.36 16.03
CA GLU A 47 -4.32 1.81 17.41
C GLU A 47 -5.39 1.30 18.37
N GLN A 48 -6.62 1.20 17.92
CA GLN A 48 -7.76 0.76 18.72
C GLN A 48 -8.80 0.06 17.84
N ALA A 49 -9.75 -0.61 18.47
CA ALA A 49 -10.87 -1.21 17.77
C ALA A 49 -11.56 -0.14 16.89
N THR A 50 -11.67 -0.41 15.58
CA THR A 50 -12.11 0.59 14.61
C THR A 50 -12.80 -0.04 13.40
N PRO A 51 -13.82 0.61 12.83
CA PRO A 51 -14.26 0.29 11.49
C PRO A 51 -13.16 0.62 10.46
N ILE A 52 -12.87 -0.32 9.58
CA ILE A 52 -12.11 -0.08 8.36
C ILE A 52 -13.12 0.07 7.24
N ARG A 53 -13.02 1.15 6.49
CA ARG A 53 -13.86 1.38 5.32
C ARG A 53 -13.03 1.43 4.05
N VAL A 54 -13.63 0.94 2.98
CA VAL A 54 -13.10 1.04 1.62
C VAL A 54 -14.18 1.60 0.72
N ALA A 55 -13.84 2.65 -0.02
CA ALA A 55 -14.69 3.23 -1.05
C ALA A 55 -14.08 2.96 -2.42
N VAL A 56 -14.86 2.37 -3.31
CA VAL A 56 -14.49 2.04 -4.69
C VAL A 56 -15.28 2.94 -5.63
N GLN A 57 -14.58 3.72 -6.45
CA GLN A 57 -15.20 4.54 -7.48
C GLN A 57 -15.20 3.80 -8.82
N THR A 58 -16.37 3.74 -9.44
CA THR A 58 -16.55 3.21 -10.77
C THR A 58 -16.54 4.33 -11.83
N ARG A 59 -16.34 3.96 -13.09
CA ARG A 59 -16.18 4.89 -14.22
C ARG A 59 -17.39 5.80 -14.44
N ASP A 60 -18.59 5.38 -14.03
CA ASP A 60 -19.82 6.18 -14.04
C ASP A 60 -19.87 7.23 -12.92
N GLY A 61 -18.83 7.29 -12.06
CA GLY A 61 -18.70 8.22 -10.96
C GLY A 61 -19.34 7.77 -9.65
N LEU A 62 -19.96 6.60 -9.61
CA LEU A 62 -20.58 6.07 -8.38
C LEU A 62 -19.50 5.58 -7.40
N TRP A 63 -19.82 5.69 -6.12
CA TRP A 63 -19.02 5.18 -5.02
C TRP A 63 -19.72 4.01 -4.32
N HIS A 64 -19.00 2.89 -4.22
CA HIS A 64 -19.41 1.69 -3.51
C HIS A 64 -18.58 1.58 -2.23
N VAL A 65 -19.22 1.51 -1.07
CA VAL A 65 -18.52 1.50 0.22
C VAL A 65 -18.72 0.16 0.92
N GLY A 66 -17.60 -0.47 1.27
CA GLY A 66 -17.54 -1.65 2.14
C GLY A 66 -16.95 -1.30 3.49
N SER A 67 -17.30 -2.07 4.53
CA SER A 67 -16.79 -1.87 5.88
C SER A 67 -16.58 -3.21 6.59
N THR A 68 -15.53 -3.27 7.43
CA THR A 68 -15.32 -4.36 8.38
C THR A 68 -14.87 -3.80 9.72
N GLN A 69 -15.19 -4.47 10.80
CA GLN A 69 -14.70 -4.12 12.14
C GLN A 69 -13.40 -4.86 12.43
N ILE A 70 -12.42 -4.17 12.97
CA ILE A 70 -11.18 -4.77 13.47
C ILE A 70 -11.05 -4.44 14.96
N ASP A 71 -10.79 -5.47 15.75
CA ASP A 71 -10.43 -5.34 17.14
C ASP A 71 -8.91 -5.20 17.29
N ALA A 72 -8.46 -4.29 18.16
CA ALA A 72 -7.05 -4.09 18.46
C ALA A 72 -6.90 -3.73 19.96
N ALA A 73 -5.84 -4.24 20.56
CA ALA A 73 -5.55 -4.01 21.99
C ALA A 73 -4.84 -2.66 22.26
N GLY A 74 -4.50 -1.90 21.21
CA GLY A 74 -3.80 -0.61 21.33
C GLY A 74 -2.29 -0.69 21.03
N GLY A 75 -1.69 0.51 20.83
CA GLY A 75 -0.24 0.66 20.64
C GLY A 75 0.28 0.43 19.21
N GLY A 76 -0.58 0.18 18.25
CA GLY A 76 -0.13 -0.08 16.87
C GLY A 76 0.44 1.14 16.15
N CYS A 77 -0.05 2.33 16.47
CA CYS A 77 0.39 3.59 15.85
C CYS A 77 1.37 4.38 16.74
N THR A 78 1.36 4.15 18.05
CA THR A 78 2.17 4.90 19.03
C THR A 78 3.45 4.19 19.45
N ALA A 79 3.67 2.94 19.01
CA ALA A 79 4.92 2.23 19.23
C ALA A 79 6.01 2.68 18.22
N PRO A 80 7.27 2.87 18.67
CA PRO A 80 8.40 3.12 17.76
C PRO A 80 8.57 2.00 16.76
N SER A 81 9.04 2.34 15.55
CA SER A 81 9.36 1.34 14.53
C SER A 81 10.50 0.43 14.99
N VAL A 82 10.28 -0.89 14.97
CA VAL A 82 11.32 -1.87 15.27
C VAL A 82 12.40 -1.91 14.17
N VAL A 83 12.09 -1.41 12.97
CA VAL A 83 13.08 -1.29 11.88
C VAL A 83 14.20 -0.35 12.28
N ARG A 84 13.89 0.80 12.90
CA ARG A 84 14.91 1.76 13.36
C ARG A 84 15.84 1.21 14.44
N ALA A 85 15.37 0.23 15.22
CA ALA A 85 16.20 -0.41 16.23
C ALA A 85 17.21 -1.42 15.64
N GLN A 86 17.10 -1.75 14.35
CA GLN A 86 17.99 -2.69 13.68
C GLN A 86 19.22 -1.95 13.15
N ALA A 87 20.43 -2.41 13.49
CA ALA A 87 21.67 -1.87 12.93
C ALA A 87 21.67 -1.97 11.40
N GLY A 88 22.12 -0.90 10.72
CA GLY A 88 22.20 -0.84 9.27
C GLY A 88 20.85 -0.77 8.54
N TRP A 89 19.80 -0.27 9.20
CA TRP A 89 18.50 -0.11 8.55
C TRP A 89 18.54 0.93 7.43
N GLU A 90 19.38 1.98 7.55
CA GLU A 90 19.57 3.02 6.54
C GLU A 90 20.14 2.44 5.25
N GLU A 91 21.06 1.47 5.34
CA GLU A 91 21.69 0.80 4.19
C GLU A 91 20.70 -0.07 3.41
N ARG A 92 19.62 -0.49 4.08
CA ARG A 92 18.55 -1.29 3.49
C ARG A 92 17.36 -0.47 3.04
N LEU A 93 17.35 0.84 3.33
CA LEU A 93 16.24 1.71 3.01
C LEU A 93 15.86 1.61 1.52
N GLY A 94 14.57 1.38 1.26
CA GLY A 94 14.04 1.27 -0.09
C GLY A 94 14.36 -0.04 -0.81
N GLN A 95 15.09 -0.99 -0.21
CA GLN A 95 15.30 -2.31 -0.81
C GLN A 95 13.96 -3.04 -0.93
N VAL A 96 13.69 -3.60 -2.10
CA VAL A 96 12.46 -4.32 -2.40
C VAL A 96 12.76 -5.81 -2.52
N GLN A 97 11.96 -6.61 -1.82
CA GLN A 97 11.88 -8.06 -2.02
C GLN A 97 10.57 -8.35 -2.74
N GLY A 98 10.66 -8.79 -4.00
CA GLY A 98 9.51 -9.09 -4.84
C GLY A 98 9.35 -10.60 -5.08
N GLN A 99 8.12 -11.06 -5.09
CA GLN A 99 7.76 -12.42 -5.51
C GLN A 99 6.59 -12.35 -6.48
N ARG A 100 6.67 -13.13 -7.55
CA ARG A 100 5.62 -13.25 -8.56
C ARG A 100 5.05 -14.66 -8.51
N PHE A 101 3.74 -14.74 -8.33
CA PHE A 101 2.99 -16.00 -8.29
C PHE A 101 2.08 -16.07 -9.51
N ALA A 102 2.21 -17.12 -10.31
CA ALA A 102 1.35 -17.35 -11.47
C ALA A 102 -0.11 -17.54 -11.03
N GLN A 103 -1.03 -16.95 -11.78
CA GLN A 103 -2.48 -17.11 -11.66
C GLN A 103 -3.09 -17.46 -13.01
N ALA A 104 -4.37 -17.84 -13.04
CA ALA A 104 -5.04 -18.28 -14.27
C ALA A 104 -5.01 -17.21 -15.39
N GLU A 105 -5.14 -15.92 -15.03
CA GLU A 105 -5.22 -14.81 -15.98
C GLU A 105 -4.08 -13.80 -15.86
N GLY A 106 -2.97 -14.18 -15.20
CA GLY A 106 -1.86 -13.28 -14.99
C GLY A 106 -0.96 -13.67 -13.83
N SER A 107 -0.63 -12.73 -12.96
CA SER A 107 0.23 -13.01 -11.82
C SER A 107 -0.11 -12.11 -10.62
N ARG A 108 0.08 -12.64 -9.41
CA ARG A 108 0.12 -11.87 -8.17
C ARG A 108 1.55 -11.44 -7.89
N LEU A 109 1.74 -10.15 -7.73
CA LEU A 109 2.97 -9.56 -7.20
C LEU A 109 2.82 -9.40 -5.70
N ARG A 110 3.79 -9.89 -4.94
CA ARG A 110 3.92 -9.62 -3.51
C ARG A 110 5.24 -8.94 -3.27
N LEU A 111 5.18 -7.72 -2.77
CA LEU A 111 6.30 -6.79 -2.64
C LEU A 111 6.47 -6.42 -1.18
N GLN A 112 7.67 -6.51 -0.66
CA GLN A 112 8.04 -5.98 0.65
C GLN A 112 9.14 -4.95 0.48
N VAL A 113 8.96 -3.78 1.07
CA VAL A 113 9.89 -2.66 0.98
C VAL A 113 10.51 -2.41 2.35
N ALA A 114 11.83 -2.31 2.43
CA ALA A 114 12.50 -1.94 3.67
C ALA A 114 12.32 -0.45 3.95
N HIS A 115 11.45 -0.10 4.89
CA HIS A 115 11.17 1.30 5.28
C HIS A 115 10.56 1.35 6.69
N PRO A 116 10.97 2.29 7.58
CA PRO A 116 10.44 2.37 8.93
C PRO A 116 8.97 2.82 9.00
N MET A 117 8.48 3.55 8.01
CA MET A 117 7.11 4.06 7.97
C MET A 117 6.73 4.81 9.27
N ASP A 118 7.61 5.71 9.72
CA ASP A 118 7.34 6.50 10.92
C ASP A 118 6.18 7.47 10.66
N ASN A 119 5.28 7.55 11.61
CA ASN A 119 4.03 8.28 11.48
C ASN A 119 3.99 9.61 12.26
N GLY A 120 5.09 10.01 12.89
CA GLY A 120 5.20 11.26 13.64
C GLY A 120 4.50 11.26 15.02
N LEU A 121 3.84 10.17 15.43
CA LEU A 121 3.13 10.10 16.72
C LEU A 121 4.05 9.72 17.89
N VAL A 122 5.22 9.22 17.60
CA VAL A 122 6.24 8.89 18.63
C VAL A 122 7.08 10.13 18.91
N GLY A 123 7.14 10.55 20.15
CA GLY A 123 7.89 11.75 20.55
C GLY A 123 9.35 11.73 20.10
N GLY A 124 9.80 12.80 19.43
CA GLY A 124 11.16 12.92 18.89
C GLY A 124 11.44 12.19 17.57
N ILE A 125 10.48 11.47 17.03
CA ILE A 125 10.60 10.80 15.72
C ILE A 125 9.67 11.49 14.72
N PRO A 126 10.21 12.26 13.75
CA PRO A 126 9.39 12.90 12.72
C PRO A 126 8.78 11.88 11.76
N GLU A 127 7.76 12.30 11.02
CA GLU A 127 7.20 11.51 9.94
C GLU A 127 8.27 11.16 8.90
N PHE A 128 8.39 9.88 8.59
CA PHE A 128 9.25 9.36 7.56
C PHE A 128 8.62 8.11 6.96
N PHE A 129 7.95 8.24 5.84
CA PHE A 129 7.15 7.17 5.25
C PHE A 129 7.14 7.23 3.71
N LEU A 130 6.94 6.07 3.08
CA LEU A 130 6.67 6.00 1.65
C LEU A 130 5.30 6.60 1.39
N ASN A 131 5.24 7.65 0.56
CA ASN A 131 4.01 8.34 0.23
C ASN A 131 3.50 8.02 -1.18
N GLN A 132 4.36 7.53 -2.08
CA GLN A 132 3.99 7.20 -3.45
C GLN A 132 4.59 5.86 -3.87
N ALA A 133 3.80 5.06 -4.57
CA ALA A 133 4.24 3.89 -5.29
C ALA A 133 3.60 3.86 -6.68
N GLN A 134 4.34 3.45 -7.69
CA GLN A 134 3.84 3.23 -9.05
C GLN A 134 4.35 1.89 -9.55
N LEU A 135 3.44 1.11 -10.11
CA LEU A 135 3.81 -0.01 -10.95
C LEU A 135 3.91 0.50 -12.38
N ARG A 136 5.02 0.27 -13.05
CA ARG A 136 5.29 0.74 -14.42
C ARG A 136 5.61 -0.45 -15.33
N ASP A 137 5.38 -0.30 -16.63
CA ASP A 137 5.92 -1.22 -17.63
C ASP A 137 7.38 -0.88 -17.98
N ARG A 138 8.02 -1.70 -18.79
CA ARG A 138 9.40 -1.45 -19.28
C ARG A 138 9.57 -0.15 -20.07
N SER A 139 8.50 0.38 -20.63
CA SER A 139 8.53 1.65 -21.36
C SER A 139 8.35 2.86 -20.44
N GLY A 140 8.16 2.62 -19.12
CA GLY A 140 7.95 3.66 -18.11
C GLY A 140 6.50 4.14 -18.00
N ASN A 141 5.55 3.50 -18.70
CA ASN A 141 4.13 3.84 -18.55
C ASN A 141 3.60 3.36 -17.21
N THR A 142 2.85 4.20 -16.53
CA THR A 142 2.25 3.85 -15.24
C THR A 142 1.08 2.89 -15.44
N LEU A 143 1.21 1.69 -14.90
CA LEU A 143 0.18 0.65 -14.88
C LEU A 143 -0.77 0.80 -13.69
N ALA A 144 -0.27 1.30 -12.56
CA ALA A 144 -1.06 1.65 -11.38
C ALA A 144 -0.34 2.70 -10.54
N SER A 145 -1.10 3.50 -9.80
CA SER A 145 -0.57 4.42 -8.79
C SER A 145 -1.20 4.16 -7.44
N LEU A 146 -0.38 4.27 -6.40
CA LEU A 146 -0.78 4.06 -5.01
C LEU A 146 -0.16 5.17 -4.17
N GLU A 147 -1.00 6.00 -3.57
CA GLU A 147 -0.61 6.93 -2.53
C GLU A 147 -0.76 6.20 -1.18
N LEU A 148 0.25 6.31 -0.35
CA LEU A 148 0.34 5.65 0.96
C LEU A 148 0.34 6.70 2.06
N PHE A 149 -0.25 6.34 3.19
CA PHE A 149 -0.31 7.19 4.37
C PHE A 149 0.37 6.51 5.57
N PRO A 150 0.73 7.25 6.61
CA PRO A 150 1.49 6.70 7.75
C PRO A 150 0.75 5.63 8.59
N ALA A 151 -0.51 5.35 8.29
CA ALA A 151 -1.23 4.19 8.83
C ALA A 151 -0.75 2.84 8.26
N VAL A 152 0.05 2.86 7.20
CA VAL A 152 0.70 1.65 6.66
C VAL A 152 1.83 1.21 7.60
N SER A 153 1.94 -0.11 7.81
CA SER A 153 2.94 -0.69 8.71
C SER A 153 4.36 -0.51 8.18
N GLU A 154 5.33 -0.53 9.08
CA GLU A 154 6.75 -0.65 8.75
C GLU A 154 7.03 -1.87 7.86
N ASN A 155 8.08 -1.79 7.04
CA ASN A 155 8.38 -2.78 6.02
C ASN A 155 7.11 -3.17 5.23
N PRO A 156 6.45 -2.18 4.57
CA PRO A 156 5.16 -2.41 3.95
C PRO A 156 5.20 -3.60 2.99
N THR A 157 4.23 -4.48 3.16
CA THR A 157 3.98 -5.57 2.22
C THR A 157 2.76 -5.22 1.41
N ILE A 158 2.92 -5.17 0.10
CA ILE A 158 1.87 -4.82 -0.88
C ILE A 158 1.68 -6.00 -1.81
N SER A 159 0.44 -6.40 -2.06
CA SER A 159 0.14 -7.41 -3.09
C SER A 159 -0.84 -6.84 -4.10
N LEU A 160 -0.52 -7.05 -5.37
CA LEU A 160 -1.27 -6.58 -6.54
C LEU A 160 -1.46 -7.72 -7.52
N ASP A 161 -2.60 -7.77 -8.19
CA ASP A 161 -2.87 -8.76 -9.26
C ASP A 161 -2.78 -8.08 -10.63
N VAL A 162 -1.82 -8.55 -11.46
CA VAL A 162 -1.53 -8.05 -12.80
C VAL A 162 -2.07 -9.04 -13.83
N LYS A 163 -2.82 -8.55 -14.81
CA LYS A 163 -3.34 -9.34 -15.93
C LYS A 163 -2.23 -9.65 -16.93
N GLY A 164 -2.24 -10.86 -17.47
CA GLY A 164 -1.24 -11.28 -18.45
C GLY A 164 0.18 -11.43 -17.86
N ASN A 165 1.16 -11.53 -18.75
CA ASN A 165 2.58 -11.66 -18.38
C ASN A 165 3.33 -10.38 -18.78
N VAL A 166 3.17 -9.35 -17.98
CA VAL A 166 3.81 -8.04 -18.19
C VAL A 166 4.99 -7.91 -17.23
N GLU A 167 6.17 -7.61 -17.79
CA GLU A 167 7.33 -7.23 -16.99
C GLU A 167 7.13 -5.83 -16.40
N THR A 168 7.42 -5.69 -15.13
CA THR A 168 7.05 -4.51 -14.37
C THR A 168 8.23 -3.98 -13.55
N GLU A 169 8.28 -2.67 -13.40
CA GLU A 169 9.14 -1.95 -12.46
C GLU A 169 8.27 -1.36 -11.34
N LEU A 170 8.71 -1.50 -10.10
CA LEU A 170 8.17 -0.74 -8.99
C LEU A 170 9.00 0.53 -8.80
N TRP A 171 8.36 1.70 -8.86
CA TRP A 171 8.93 2.98 -8.46
C TRP A 171 8.27 3.44 -7.15
N LEU A 172 9.07 3.93 -6.22
CA LEU A 172 8.64 4.38 -4.89
C LEU A 172 9.25 5.74 -4.59
N ARG A 173 8.54 6.53 -3.78
CA ARG A 173 9.05 7.77 -3.20
C ARG A 173 8.60 7.92 -1.76
N ASP A 174 9.48 8.44 -0.90
CA ASP A 174 9.13 8.82 0.47
C ASP A 174 8.86 10.33 0.61
N ASN A 175 8.38 10.74 1.78
CA ASN A 175 8.07 12.14 2.08
C ASN A 175 9.32 13.03 2.26
N ASN A 176 10.52 12.47 2.34
CA ASN A 176 11.80 13.20 2.31
C ASN A 176 12.34 13.37 0.88
N GLY A 177 11.66 12.78 -0.12
CA GLY A 177 12.01 12.89 -1.54
C GLY A 177 12.99 11.83 -2.03
N ASN A 178 13.32 10.81 -1.23
CA ASN A 178 14.11 9.68 -1.71
C ASN A 178 13.28 8.84 -2.68
N GLU A 179 13.90 8.38 -3.75
CA GLU A 179 13.28 7.55 -4.78
C GLU A 179 13.97 6.19 -4.85
N PHE A 180 13.17 5.14 -5.00
CA PHE A 180 13.64 3.76 -5.08
C PHE A 180 13.00 3.07 -6.29
N LYS A 181 13.71 2.09 -6.86
CA LYS A 181 13.22 1.31 -8.01
C LYS A 181 13.59 -0.16 -7.83
N ALA A 182 12.72 -1.02 -8.32
CA ALA A 182 12.98 -2.46 -8.38
C ALA A 182 12.32 -3.07 -9.62
N GLU A 183 13.07 -3.88 -10.36
CA GLU A 183 12.52 -4.74 -11.41
C GLU A 183 11.83 -5.96 -10.78
N LEU A 184 10.71 -6.40 -11.37
CA LEU A 184 9.84 -7.43 -10.79
C LEU A 184 9.55 -8.57 -11.77
#